data_cd928a72201068760d0033230a3dac75
#
_entry.id   cd928a72201068760d0033230a3dac75
#
_cell.length_a   1.000
_cell.length_b   1.000
_cell.length_c   1.000
_cell.angle_alpha   90.00
_cell.angle_beta   90.00
_cell.angle_gamma   90.00
#
_symmetry.space_group_name_H-M   'P 1'
#
loop_
_entity.id
_entity.type
_entity.pdbx_description
1 polymer ?
#
loop_
_entity_poly.entity_id
_entity_poly.type
_entity_poly.pdbx_seq_one_letter_code
_entity_poly.pdbx_strand_id
1 'polypeptide(L)'
;MKEDDLKFNLQEKYTELAKKSLVRVQYSCSGNSSCIEASDFINYRTALAGDFPEIVNLLDECKLPHSDIVPGKQNFIIAEIDRKIIGCAGFEAYNESGLFRSLGVKPIHREMKIGKDLLSKVIDLSKENNVNQLYLLTTTADVYFKKSGWKVINRNEVPDDILATTEFSSICPSTAICMMYRF
;
A
#
# COMPACT_ATOMS: atom_id res chain seq x y z
N MET A 1 18.68 26.88 15.14
CA MET A 1 18.44 25.44 14.88
C MET A 1 17.24 25.41 13.94
N LYS A 2 17.42 24.97 12.72
CA LYS A 2 16.39 25.03 11.68
C LYS A 2 15.37 23.90 11.89
N GLU A 3 14.12 24.13 11.52
CA GLU A 3 12.99 23.19 11.68
C GLU A 3 13.25 21.83 11.02
N ASP A 4 14.08 21.83 9.96
CA ASP A 4 14.52 20.63 9.24
C ASP A 4 15.47 19.75 10.06
N ASP A 5 16.35 20.35 10.89
CA ASP A 5 17.26 19.62 11.77
C ASP A 5 16.49 18.89 12.89
N LEU A 6 15.35 19.46 13.33
CA LEU A 6 14.48 18.85 14.34
C LEU A 6 13.71 17.65 13.77
N LYS A 7 13.23 17.77 12.53
CA LYS A 7 12.53 16.68 11.83
C LYS A 7 13.46 15.51 11.51
N PHE A 8 14.68 15.81 11.08
CA PHE A 8 15.71 14.79 10.80
C PHE A 8 16.09 14.03 12.08
N ASN A 9 16.30 14.73 13.18
CA ASN A 9 16.67 14.14 14.48
C ASN A 9 15.53 13.30 15.09
N LEU A 10 14.27 13.70 14.90
CA LEU A 10 13.10 12.91 15.28
C LEU A 10 12.99 11.63 14.44
N GLN A 11 13.21 11.72 13.14
CA GLN A 11 13.18 10.56 12.23
C GLN A 11 14.22 9.51 12.61
N GLU A 12 15.48 9.92 12.89
CA GLU A 12 16.53 9.02 13.37
C GLU A 12 16.18 8.38 14.72
N LYS A 13 15.65 9.17 15.66
CA LYS A 13 15.28 8.69 16.98
C LYS A 13 14.15 7.66 16.95
N TYR A 14 13.15 7.86 16.07
CA TYR A 14 12.08 6.88 15.86
C TYR A 14 12.57 5.63 15.14
N THR A 15 13.50 5.75 14.18
CA THR A 15 14.13 4.62 13.51
C THR A 15 14.97 3.78 14.49
N GLU A 16 15.71 4.43 15.39
CA GLU A 16 16.46 3.78 16.47
C GLU A 16 15.54 3.09 17.50
N LEU A 17 14.43 3.74 17.87
CA LEU A 17 13.44 3.15 18.78
C LEU A 17 12.72 1.94 18.14
N ALA A 18 12.39 2.02 16.87
CA ALA A 18 11.82 0.89 16.12
C ALA A 18 12.83 -0.27 16.02
N LYS A 19 14.11 0.00 15.71
CA LYS A 19 15.18 -1.00 15.73
C LYS A 19 15.39 -1.60 17.13
N LYS A 20 15.33 -0.80 18.19
CA LYS A 20 15.43 -1.28 19.58
C LYS A 20 14.24 -2.11 20.01
N SER A 21 13.03 -1.82 19.54
CA SER A 21 11.86 -2.68 19.81
C SER A 21 11.94 -4.01 19.07
N LEU A 22 12.44 -4.02 17.83
CA LEU A 22 12.73 -5.23 17.05
C LEU A 22 13.84 -6.09 17.70
N VAL A 23 14.90 -5.46 18.24
CA VAL A 23 15.99 -6.15 18.97
C VAL A 23 15.49 -6.75 20.29
N ARG A 24 14.53 -6.15 20.98
CA ARG A 24 13.95 -6.71 22.21
C ARG A 24 13.22 -8.04 21.99
N VAL A 25 12.67 -8.26 20.80
CA VAL A 25 12.02 -9.52 20.44
C VAL A 25 13.05 -10.62 20.12
N GLN A 26 14.23 -10.27 19.61
CA GLN A 26 15.29 -11.25 19.30
C GLN A 26 16.04 -11.80 20.53
N TYR A 27 16.04 -11.10 21.67
CA TYR A 27 16.77 -11.54 22.87
C TYR A 27 16.00 -12.48 23.81
N SER A 28 14.77 -12.87 23.49
CA SER A 28 13.97 -13.80 24.31
C SER A 28 14.10 -15.27 23.89
N CYS A 29 14.98 -15.60 22.94
CA CYS A 29 15.18 -16.97 22.48
C CYS A 29 16.36 -17.64 23.20
N SER A 30 16.21 -17.96 24.47
CA SER A 30 17.01 -18.99 25.11
C SER A 30 16.10 -20.16 25.52
N GLY A 31 16.06 -21.18 24.64
CA GLY A 31 15.40 -22.46 24.90
C GLY A 31 14.12 -22.68 24.07
N ASN A 32 14.24 -23.51 23.06
CA ASN A 32 13.19 -24.31 22.35
C ASN A 32 11.83 -23.64 22.05
N SER A 33 11.79 -22.35 21.75
CA SER A 33 10.60 -21.65 21.31
C SER A 33 10.88 -21.07 19.92
N SER A 34 9.95 -21.28 18.99
CA SER A 34 9.98 -20.68 17.64
C SER A 34 10.21 -19.17 17.77
N CYS A 35 11.22 -18.64 17.09
CA CYS A 35 11.46 -17.21 17.03
C CYS A 35 10.22 -16.55 16.43
N ILE A 36 9.54 -15.69 17.21
CA ILE A 36 8.44 -14.87 16.71
C ILE A 36 9.07 -13.78 15.84
N GLU A 37 8.79 -13.82 14.54
CA GLU A 37 9.24 -12.76 13.63
C GLU A 37 8.39 -11.50 13.84
N ALA A 38 8.95 -10.33 13.55
CA ALA A 38 8.21 -9.06 13.66
C ALA A 38 6.96 -9.04 12.76
N SER A 39 6.92 -9.87 11.71
CA SER A 39 5.75 -10.12 10.86
C SER A 39 4.57 -10.75 11.59
N ASP A 40 4.81 -11.49 12.69
CA ASP A 40 3.76 -12.20 13.43
C ASP A 40 2.82 -11.25 14.19
N PHE A 41 3.19 -9.96 14.30
CA PHE A 41 2.37 -8.93 14.94
C PHE A 41 1.61 -8.05 13.94
N ILE A 42 1.84 -8.23 12.63
CA ILE A 42 1.14 -7.45 11.61
C ILE A 42 -0.18 -8.14 11.29
N ASN A 43 -1.27 -7.47 11.63
CA ASN A 43 -2.60 -7.91 11.25
C ASN A 43 -3.00 -7.27 9.91
N TYR A 44 -3.59 -8.08 9.02
CA TYR A 44 -4.13 -7.61 7.74
C TYR A 44 -5.63 -7.86 7.71
N ARG A 45 -6.41 -6.84 7.37
CA ARG A 45 -7.85 -6.95 7.23
C ARG A 45 -8.41 -5.99 6.18
N THR A 46 -9.62 -6.26 5.74
CA THR A 46 -10.40 -5.31 4.95
C THR A 46 -10.72 -4.07 5.80
N ALA A 47 -10.61 -2.89 5.18
CA ALA A 47 -10.93 -1.63 5.84
C ALA A 47 -12.44 -1.49 6.05
N LEU A 48 -12.81 -0.93 7.19
CA LEU A 48 -14.17 -0.51 7.53
C LEU A 48 -14.34 0.99 7.26
N ALA A 49 -15.56 1.48 7.22
CA ALA A 49 -15.84 2.90 6.98
C ALA A 49 -15.12 3.83 7.98
N GLY A 50 -14.96 3.39 9.24
CA GLY A 50 -14.25 4.15 10.27
C GLY A 50 -12.73 4.26 10.08
N ASP A 51 -12.12 3.43 9.23
CA ASP A 51 -10.67 3.45 8.97
C ASP A 51 -10.27 4.52 7.94
N PHE A 52 -11.21 5.02 7.14
CA PHE A 52 -10.92 5.93 6.03
C PHE A 52 -10.19 7.22 6.42
N PRO A 53 -10.50 7.88 7.54
CA PRO A 53 -9.72 9.05 7.98
C PRO A 53 -8.24 8.71 8.21
N GLU A 54 -7.94 7.55 8.80
CA GLU A 54 -6.55 7.13 9.05
C GLU A 54 -5.87 6.68 7.75
N ILE A 55 -6.59 6.03 6.83
CA ILE A 55 -6.10 5.71 5.48
C ILE A 55 -5.70 6.98 4.73
N VAL A 56 -6.55 8.01 4.72
CA VAL A 56 -6.27 9.30 4.07
C VAL A 56 -5.02 9.94 4.66
N ASN A 57 -4.89 9.97 6.00
CA ASN A 57 -3.70 10.50 6.67
C ASN A 57 -2.43 9.72 6.29
N LEU A 58 -2.51 8.39 6.22
CA LEU A 58 -1.39 7.55 5.80
C LEU A 58 -0.99 7.82 4.34
N LEU A 59 -1.96 7.99 3.45
CA LEU A 59 -1.70 8.31 2.04
C LEU A 59 -1.04 9.68 1.90
N ASP A 60 -1.46 10.67 2.69
CA ASP A 60 -0.83 12.00 2.74
C ASP A 60 0.63 11.90 3.22
N GLU A 61 0.89 11.20 4.33
CA GLU A 61 2.25 10.91 4.82
C GLU A 61 3.12 10.25 3.74
N CYS A 62 2.52 9.36 2.92
CA CYS A 62 3.19 8.67 1.82
C CYS A 62 3.29 9.52 0.54
N LYS A 63 2.74 10.73 0.50
CA LYS A 63 2.65 11.61 -0.67
C LYS A 63 1.93 10.93 -1.85
N LEU A 64 0.89 10.18 -1.55
CA LEU A 64 0.04 9.51 -2.51
C LEU A 64 -1.28 10.27 -2.70
N PRO A 65 -1.85 10.30 -3.92
CA PRO A 65 -3.16 10.90 -4.17
C PRO A 65 -4.25 10.25 -3.32
N HIS A 66 -5.11 11.08 -2.73
CA HIS A 66 -6.19 10.62 -1.85
C HIS A 66 -7.46 11.48 -1.92
N SER A 67 -7.49 12.51 -2.76
CA SER A 67 -8.62 13.46 -2.84
C SER A 67 -9.94 12.85 -3.31
N ASP A 68 -9.90 11.71 -3.98
CA ASP A 68 -11.05 10.96 -4.50
C ASP A 68 -11.37 9.70 -3.69
N ILE A 69 -10.75 9.54 -2.52
CA ILE A 69 -11.02 8.40 -1.62
C ILE A 69 -12.35 8.64 -0.91
N VAL A 70 -13.30 7.75 -1.15
CA VAL A 70 -14.66 7.80 -0.58
C VAL A 70 -15.04 6.42 -0.04
N PRO A 71 -15.52 6.34 1.21
CA PRO A 71 -16.01 5.08 1.77
C PRO A 71 -17.07 4.42 0.87
N GLY A 72 -16.91 3.13 0.61
CA GLY A 72 -17.84 2.34 -0.20
C GLY A 72 -17.54 2.34 -1.71
N LYS A 73 -16.66 3.21 -2.20
CA LYS A 73 -16.22 3.22 -3.61
C LYS A 73 -14.99 2.35 -3.82
N GLN A 74 -14.03 2.46 -2.93
CA GLN A 74 -12.78 1.70 -2.98
C GLN A 74 -12.79 0.56 -1.95
N ASN A 75 -12.26 -0.59 -2.35
CA ASN A 75 -11.99 -1.71 -1.46
C ASN A 75 -10.54 -1.62 -0.98
N PHE A 76 -10.33 -1.48 0.32
CA PHE A 76 -9.01 -1.40 0.91
C PHE A 76 -8.68 -2.62 1.77
N ILE A 77 -7.43 -3.08 1.67
CA ILE A 77 -6.77 -3.90 2.69
C ILE A 77 -5.84 -2.98 3.48
N ILE A 78 -5.85 -3.11 4.79
CA ILE A 78 -4.96 -2.40 5.69
C ILE A 78 -4.05 -3.37 6.43
N ALA A 79 -2.85 -2.92 6.74
CA ALA A 79 -1.91 -3.56 7.65
C ALA A 79 -1.87 -2.75 8.95
N GLU A 80 -2.00 -3.41 10.09
CA GLU A 80 -2.01 -2.76 11.39
C GLU A 80 -1.11 -3.47 12.41
N ILE A 81 -0.51 -2.70 13.32
CA ILE A 81 0.16 -3.14 14.53
C ILE A 81 -0.50 -2.42 15.70
N ASP A 82 -0.91 -3.14 16.73
CA ASP A 82 -1.58 -2.59 17.92
C ASP A 82 -2.76 -1.67 17.56
N ARG A 83 -3.57 -2.06 16.55
CA ARG A 83 -4.72 -1.32 16.01
C ARG A 83 -4.37 0.02 15.35
N LYS A 84 -3.10 0.27 15.04
CA LYS A 84 -2.66 1.45 14.27
C LYS A 84 -2.37 1.05 12.85
N ILE A 85 -2.96 1.73 11.90
CA ILE A 85 -2.72 1.47 10.47
C ILE A 85 -1.30 1.91 10.11
N ILE A 86 -0.52 0.96 9.58
CA ILE A 86 0.87 1.16 9.17
C ILE A 86 1.06 1.03 7.66
N GLY A 87 0.06 0.52 6.97
CA GLY A 87 0.04 0.41 5.52
C GLY A 87 -1.35 0.15 4.98
N CYS A 88 -1.57 0.51 3.74
CA CYS A 88 -2.80 0.21 3.01
C CYS A 88 -2.53 -0.03 1.53
N ALA A 89 -3.45 -0.71 0.88
CA ALA A 89 -3.57 -0.77 -0.57
C ALA A 89 -5.03 -0.98 -0.92
N GLY A 90 -5.46 -0.49 -2.09
CA GLY A 90 -6.84 -0.60 -2.50
C GLY A 90 -7.03 -0.87 -3.98
N PHE A 91 -8.26 -1.18 -4.34
CA PHE A 91 -8.70 -1.23 -5.72
C PHE A 91 -10.16 -0.77 -5.86
N GLU A 92 -10.51 -0.36 -7.07
CA GLU A 92 -11.87 -0.11 -7.52
C GLU A 92 -12.24 -1.16 -8.56
N ALA A 93 -13.41 -1.78 -8.44
CA ALA A 93 -13.89 -2.78 -9.40
C ALA A 93 -14.75 -2.11 -10.49
N TYR A 94 -14.49 -2.47 -11.74
CA TYR A 94 -15.21 -2.06 -12.93
C TYR A 94 -15.46 -3.29 -13.83
N ASN A 95 -16.60 -3.92 -13.66
CA ASN A 95 -16.91 -5.20 -14.31
C ASN A 95 -15.81 -6.24 -14.03
N GLU A 96 -15.17 -6.78 -15.06
CA GLU A 96 -14.07 -7.76 -14.95
C GLU A 96 -12.67 -7.10 -14.81
N SER A 97 -12.60 -5.78 -14.80
CA SER A 97 -11.38 -5.00 -14.65
C SER A 97 -11.35 -4.27 -13.31
N GLY A 98 -10.16 -3.99 -12.80
CA GLY A 98 -10.02 -3.18 -11.59
C GLY A 98 -8.88 -2.17 -11.69
N LEU A 99 -9.04 -1.06 -10.99
CA LEU A 99 -8.00 -0.05 -10.80
C LEU A 99 -7.31 -0.30 -9.45
N PHE A 100 -6.07 -0.82 -9.48
CA PHE A 100 -5.22 -0.93 -8.28
C PHE A 100 -4.62 0.43 -7.94
N ARG A 101 -4.69 0.82 -6.67
CA ARG A 101 -4.25 2.15 -6.23
C ARG A 101 -3.81 2.20 -4.77
N SER A 102 -3.24 3.33 -4.38
CA SER A 102 -3.05 3.71 -2.97
C SER A 102 -2.21 2.73 -2.15
N LEU A 103 -1.19 2.08 -2.76
CA LEU A 103 -0.26 1.23 -2.03
C LEU A 103 0.70 2.12 -1.23
N GLY A 104 0.43 2.28 0.04
CA GLY A 104 1.23 3.06 0.99
C GLY A 104 1.67 2.24 2.19
N VAL A 105 2.91 2.45 2.64
CA VAL A 105 3.44 1.91 3.90
C VAL A 105 4.20 3.02 4.61
N LYS A 106 3.91 3.23 5.89
CA LYS A 106 4.61 4.23 6.71
C LYS A 106 6.12 4.06 6.59
N PRO A 107 6.90 5.13 6.42
CA PRO A 107 8.36 5.05 6.18
C PRO A 107 9.12 4.18 7.18
N ILE A 108 8.74 4.23 8.46
CA ILE A 108 9.39 3.46 9.54
C ILE A 108 9.13 1.94 9.47
N HIS A 109 8.12 1.51 8.71
CA HIS A 109 7.75 0.10 8.54
C HIS A 109 8.08 -0.44 7.12
N ARG A 110 8.74 0.37 6.28
CA ARG A 110 9.26 -0.10 4.99
C ARG A 110 10.31 -1.19 5.25
N GLU A 111 10.56 -2.04 4.26
CA GLU A 111 11.47 -3.21 4.33
C GLU A 111 10.91 -4.43 5.12
N MET A 112 9.79 -4.30 5.84
CA MET A 112 9.09 -5.41 6.51
C MET A 112 8.20 -6.23 5.55
N LYS A 113 8.37 -6.12 4.25
CA LYS A 113 7.60 -6.79 3.17
C LYS A 113 6.10 -6.45 3.15
N ILE A 114 5.62 -5.55 4.00
CA ILE A 114 4.21 -5.15 4.13
C ILE A 114 3.59 -4.78 2.77
N GLY A 115 4.31 -4.01 1.94
CA GLY A 115 3.83 -3.63 0.62
C GLY A 115 3.59 -4.84 -0.29
N LYS A 116 4.43 -5.89 -0.21
CA LYS A 116 4.26 -7.13 -0.96
C LYS A 116 3.02 -7.90 -0.49
N ASP A 117 2.83 -7.98 0.82
CA ASP A 117 1.70 -8.71 1.40
C ASP A 117 0.39 -7.99 1.12
N LEU A 118 0.35 -6.65 1.24
CA LEU A 118 -0.80 -5.83 0.84
C LEU A 118 -1.14 -6.02 -0.64
N LEU A 119 -0.15 -5.99 -1.54
CA LEU A 119 -0.35 -6.22 -2.96
C LEU A 119 -0.97 -7.59 -3.23
N SER A 120 -0.44 -8.66 -2.62
CA SER A 120 -0.98 -10.01 -2.75
C SER A 120 -2.42 -10.09 -2.27
N LYS A 121 -2.72 -9.54 -1.10
CA LYS A 121 -4.06 -9.58 -0.51
C LYS A 121 -5.09 -8.78 -1.30
N VAL A 122 -4.69 -7.65 -1.90
CA VAL A 122 -5.58 -6.89 -2.80
C VAL A 122 -5.84 -7.66 -4.08
N ILE A 123 -4.84 -8.34 -4.64
CA ILE A 123 -5.03 -9.24 -5.79
C ILE A 123 -6.03 -10.34 -5.47
N ASP A 124 -5.92 -10.99 -4.30
CA ASP A 124 -6.84 -12.05 -3.91
C ASP A 124 -8.26 -11.49 -3.67
N LEU A 125 -8.40 -10.38 -2.98
CA LEU A 125 -9.69 -9.72 -2.78
C LEU A 125 -10.33 -9.27 -4.10
N SER A 126 -9.54 -8.83 -5.08
CA SER A 126 -10.05 -8.43 -6.38
C SER A 126 -10.61 -9.62 -7.18
N LYS A 127 -9.97 -10.80 -7.08
CA LYS A 127 -10.50 -12.05 -7.66
C LYS A 127 -11.85 -12.45 -7.03
N GLU A 128 -11.96 -12.34 -5.72
CA GLU A 128 -13.23 -12.58 -4.99
C GLU A 128 -14.35 -11.64 -5.45
N ASN A 129 -13.99 -10.46 -5.98
CA ASN A 129 -14.92 -9.50 -6.56
C ASN A 129 -15.09 -9.65 -8.09
N ASN A 130 -14.77 -10.82 -8.67
CA ASN A 130 -14.88 -11.16 -10.09
C ASN A 130 -14.03 -10.27 -11.01
N VAL A 131 -12.98 -9.66 -10.51
CA VAL A 131 -12.00 -8.93 -11.32
C VAL A 131 -10.99 -9.92 -11.89
N ASN A 132 -10.75 -9.87 -13.19
CA ASN A 132 -9.83 -10.76 -13.91
C ASN A 132 -8.48 -10.12 -14.22
N GLN A 133 -8.42 -8.80 -14.15
CA GLN A 133 -7.21 -8.01 -14.43
C GLN A 133 -7.22 -6.68 -13.69
N LEU A 134 -6.05 -6.25 -13.26
CA LEU A 134 -5.85 -4.98 -12.57
C LEU A 134 -4.99 -4.04 -13.40
N TYR A 135 -5.33 -2.77 -13.37
CA TYR A 135 -4.56 -1.68 -13.97
C TYR A 135 -4.08 -0.73 -12.88
N LEU A 136 -2.95 -0.09 -13.10
CA LEU A 136 -2.44 0.98 -12.22
C LEU A 136 -1.69 2.03 -13.02
N LEU A 137 -1.55 3.20 -12.41
CA LEU A 137 -0.64 4.25 -12.83
C LEU A 137 0.44 4.48 -11.77
N THR A 138 1.68 4.63 -12.20
CA THR A 138 2.79 4.92 -11.29
C THR A 138 3.79 5.88 -11.92
N THR A 139 4.36 6.77 -11.11
CA THR A 139 5.43 7.67 -11.53
C THR A 139 6.81 7.22 -11.06
N THR A 140 6.89 6.35 -10.03
CA THR A 140 8.14 6.05 -9.34
C THR A 140 8.34 4.56 -9.00
N ALA A 141 7.29 3.74 -9.06
CA ALA A 141 7.31 2.37 -8.53
C ALA A 141 7.26 1.28 -9.62
N ASP A 142 7.50 1.62 -10.89
CA ASP A 142 7.41 0.67 -12.01
C ASP A 142 8.35 -0.54 -11.86
N VAL A 143 9.56 -0.33 -11.34
CA VAL A 143 10.53 -1.41 -11.07
C VAL A 143 9.99 -2.37 -10.00
N TYR A 144 9.34 -1.85 -8.97
CA TYR A 144 8.72 -2.67 -7.93
C TYR A 144 7.58 -3.53 -8.49
N PHE A 145 6.68 -2.93 -9.26
CA PHE A 145 5.56 -3.65 -9.86
C PHE A 145 6.00 -4.66 -10.92
N LYS A 146 7.00 -4.34 -11.75
CA LYS A 146 7.61 -5.30 -12.70
C LYS A 146 8.12 -6.56 -11.99
N LYS A 147 8.82 -6.40 -10.86
CA LYS A 147 9.28 -7.53 -10.03
C LYS A 147 8.13 -8.36 -9.44
N SER A 148 6.94 -7.77 -9.32
CA SER A 148 5.73 -8.41 -8.84
C SER A 148 4.83 -8.96 -9.96
N GLY A 149 5.35 -9.06 -11.20
CA GLY A 149 4.65 -9.67 -12.34
C GLY A 149 3.79 -8.72 -13.17
N TRP A 150 3.77 -7.43 -12.85
CA TRP A 150 3.05 -6.43 -13.63
C TRP A 150 3.76 -6.09 -14.93
N LYS A 151 3.01 -5.86 -15.99
CA LYS A 151 3.51 -5.51 -17.32
C LYS A 151 3.19 -4.06 -17.65
N VAL A 152 4.15 -3.36 -18.24
CA VAL A 152 3.90 -2.03 -18.82
C VAL A 152 3.05 -2.19 -20.07
N ILE A 153 2.03 -1.38 -20.21
CA ILE A 153 1.14 -1.32 -21.37
C ILE A 153 0.94 0.14 -21.82
N ASN A 154 0.40 0.34 -23.02
CA ASN A 154 -0.04 1.65 -23.45
C ASN A 154 -1.39 2.01 -22.83
N ARG A 155 -1.64 3.29 -22.55
CA ARG A 155 -2.93 3.74 -22.01
C ARG A 155 -4.12 3.44 -22.93
N ASN A 156 -3.92 3.39 -24.24
CA ASN A 156 -4.95 3.03 -25.22
C ASN A 156 -5.35 1.55 -25.21
N GLU A 157 -4.63 0.70 -24.46
CA GLU A 157 -4.99 -0.70 -24.26
C GLU A 157 -5.87 -0.91 -22.99
N VAL A 158 -6.11 0.18 -22.25
CA VAL A 158 -6.89 0.14 -21.01
C VAL A 158 -8.38 0.28 -21.35
N PRO A 159 -9.27 -0.51 -20.72
CA PRO A 159 -10.72 -0.40 -20.94
C PRO A 159 -11.27 1.01 -20.63
N ASP A 160 -12.31 1.41 -21.34
CA ASP A 160 -12.92 2.76 -21.25
C ASP A 160 -13.41 3.09 -19.83
N ASP A 161 -13.95 2.12 -19.11
CA ASP A 161 -14.42 2.30 -17.73
C ASP A 161 -13.28 2.60 -16.76
N ILE A 162 -12.10 2.04 -16.97
CA ILE A 162 -10.87 2.37 -16.22
C ILE A 162 -10.32 3.74 -16.66
N LEU A 163 -10.31 4.03 -17.96
CA LEU A 163 -9.86 5.34 -18.50
C LEU A 163 -10.72 6.49 -17.98
N ALA A 164 -12.02 6.27 -17.76
CA ALA A 164 -12.95 7.25 -17.23
C ALA A 164 -12.77 7.53 -15.72
N THR A 165 -11.95 6.74 -15.01
CA THR A 165 -11.71 6.96 -13.58
C THR A 165 -11.02 8.29 -13.32
N THR A 166 -11.25 8.87 -12.14
CA THR A 166 -10.61 10.14 -11.73
C THR A 166 -9.08 10.04 -11.75
N GLU A 167 -8.55 8.88 -11.40
CA GLU A 167 -7.10 8.65 -11.37
C GLU A 167 -6.48 8.71 -12.78
N PHE A 168 -7.13 8.10 -13.77
CA PHE A 168 -6.67 8.11 -15.17
C PHE A 168 -6.91 9.44 -15.88
N SER A 169 -8.05 10.09 -15.58
CA SER A 169 -8.49 11.29 -16.29
C SER A 169 -7.88 12.60 -15.77
N SER A 170 -7.57 12.69 -14.46
CA SER A 170 -7.21 13.98 -13.85
C SER A 170 -6.15 13.94 -12.76
N ILE A 171 -6.05 12.88 -11.97
CA ILE A 171 -5.14 12.83 -10.80
C ILE A 171 -3.72 12.50 -11.24
N CYS A 172 -3.53 11.45 -12.04
CA CYS A 172 -2.20 11.04 -12.47
C CYS A 172 -1.76 11.76 -13.74
N PRO A 173 -0.51 12.26 -13.79
CA PRO A 173 0.01 12.94 -14.97
C PRO A 173 0.05 12.02 -16.19
N SER A 174 0.01 12.59 -17.39
CA SER A 174 0.11 11.84 -18.65
C SER A 174 1.41 11.03 -18.78
N THR A 175 2.45 11.45 -18.06
CA THR A 175 3.76 10.79 -18.00
C THR A 175 3.79 9.57 -17.06
N ALA A 176 2.74 9.31 -16.28
CA ALA A 176 2.69 8.14 -15.43
C ALA A 176 2.66 6.85 -16.26
N ILE A 177 3.47 5.90 -15.85
CA ILE A 177 3.58 4.59 -16.48
C ILE A 177 2.32 3.79 -16.17
N CYS A 178 1.66 3.32 -17.23
CA CYS A 178 0.50 2.45 -17.12
C CYS A 178 0.95 0.99 -17.06
N MET A 179 0.42 0.24 -16.11
CA MET A 179 0.76 -1.17 -15.95
C MET A 179 -0.49 -2.02 -15.73
N MET A 180 -0.40 -3.28 -16.13
CA MET A 180 -1.47 -4.27 -16.00
C MET A 180 -0.94 -5.54 -15.34
N TYR A 181 -1.78 -6.15 -14.53
CA TYR A 181 -1.62 -7.49 -13.98
C TYR A 181 -2.84 -8.33 -14.33
N ARG A 182 -2.63 -9.53 -14.91
CA ARG A 182 -3.69 -10.48 -15.23
C ARG A 182 -3.52 -11.73 -14.38
N PHE A 183 -4.61 -12.25 -13.84
CA PHE A 183 -4.66 -13.45 -13.01
C PHE A 183 -4.59 -14.71 -13.83
#